data_1346547d9079944602c220ff8eeaf441
#
_entry.id   1346547d9079944602c220ff8eeaf441
#
_cell.length_a   1.000
_cell.length_b   1.000
_cell.length_c   1.000
_cell.angle_alpha   90.00
_cell.angle_beta   90.00
_cell.angle_gamma   90.00
#
_symmetry.space_group_name_H-M   'P 1'
#
loop_
_entity.id
_entity.type
_entity.pdbx_description
1 polymer ?
#
loop_
_entity_poly.entity_id
_entity_poly.type
_entity_poly.pdbx_seq_one_letter_code
_entity_poly.pdbx_strand_id
1 'polypeptide(L)'
;MTAMIQPTARRLLTALLPAVLACALLMASAPARATEPVQLITREEVGLPAPDATGVPTRNLTRGPGIDTQGTLGTGVAGKPLRLAVKFLPSNGVPVDPEKVQVIYRRQPALDVTARVKAFITPQGIEAPAVLVPPGKHIIEIQAVDKEGRIGRAQMTLTVAPAP
;
A
#
# COMPACT_ATOMS: atom_id res chain seq x y z
N MET A 1 -41.16 -70.30 36.76
CA MET A 1 -39.71 -70.19 36.61
C MET A 1 -39.41 -68.94 35.72
N THR A 2 -39.12 -67.87 36.37
CA THR A 2 -39.09 -66.53 35.78
C THR A 2 -37.63 -66.08 35.69
N ALA A 3 -37.11 -65.83 34.49
CA ALA A 3 -35.77 -65.30 34.30
C ALA A 3 -35.86 -63.79 34.05
N MET A 4 -35.33 -63.04 35.01
CA MET A 4 -35.11 -61.57 34.89
C MET A 4 -33.94 -61.30 33.96
N ILE A 5 -34.16 -60.47 32.93
CA ILE A 5 -33.13 -59.89 32.10
C ILE A 5 -33.03 -58.44 32.47
N GLN A 6 -31.88 -58.06 32.98
CA GLN A 6 -31.54 -56.65 33.31
C GLN A 6 -31.06 -55.87 32.09
N PRO A 7 -31.45 -54.61 31.93
CA PRO A 7 -30.89 -53.73 30.89
C PRO A 7 -29.75 -52.87 31.47
N THR A 8 -28.51 -53.23 31.21
CA THR A 8 -27.31 -52.38 31.50
C THR A 8 -26.56 -52.02 30.22
N ALA A 9 -27.10 -51.10 29.46
CA ALA A 9 -26.33 -50.50 28.36
C ALA A 9 -26.91 -49.16 27.92
N ARG A 10 -26.87 -48.13 28.78
CA ARG A 10 -27.32 -46.79 28.38
C ARG A 10 -26.65 -45.64 29.15
N ARG A 11 -25.36 -45.69 29.49
CA ARG A 11 -24.67 -44.61 30.22
C ARG A 11 -23.25 -44.29 29.74
N LEU A 12 -22.86 -44.55 28.49
CA LEU A 12 -21.51 -44.26 28.00
C LEU A 12 -21.43 -43.38 26.75
N LEU A 13 -22.51 -42.65 26.40
CA LEU A 13 -22.49 -41.83 25.18
C LEU A 13 -22.67 -40.31 25.39
N THR A 14 -22.57 -39.81 26.63
CA THR A 14 -22.81 -38.38 26.92
C THR A 14 -21.59 -37.61 27.44
N ALA A 15 -20.38 -38.18 27.43
CA ALA A 15 -19.19 -37.51 27.98
C ALA A 15 -18.17 -37.04 26.95
N LEU A 16 -18.41 -37.17 25.64
CA LEU A 16 -17.43 -36.81 24.58
C LEU A 16 -17.76 -35.57 23.78
N LEU A 17 -18.86 -34.86 24.03
CA LEU A 17 -19.25 -33.67 23.26
C LEU A 17 -18.69 -32.31 23.74
N PRO A 18 -18.20 -32.09 24.97
CA PRO A 18 -17.68 -30.77 25.34
C PRO A 18 -16.20 -30.50 24.94
N ALA A 19 -15.43 -31.52 24.56
CA ALA A 19 -14.01 -31.34 24.26
C ALA A 19 -13.71 -30.80 22.85
N VAL A 20 -14.64 -30.97 21.90
CA VAL A 20 -14.42 -30.52 20.51
C VAL A 20 -14.77 -29.04 20.31
N LEU A 21 -15.65 -28.47 21.16
CA LEU A 21 -16.08 -27.07 21.03
C LEU A 21 -15.06 -26.07 21.61
N ALA A 22 -14.17 -26.52 22.51
CA ALA A 22 -13.13 -25.66 23.11
C ALA A 22 -11.92 -25.43 22.20
N CYS A 23 -11.67 -26.29 21.21
CA CYS A 23 -10.55 -26.16 20.28
C CYS A 23 -10.81 -25.17 19.12
N ALA A 24 -12.08 -24.86 18.82
CA ALA A 24 -12.46 -24.00 17.70
C ALA A 24 -12.33 -22.49 17.99
N LEU A 25 -12.20 -22.08 19.26
CA LEU A 25 -12.08 -20.66 19.64
C LEU A 25 -10.64 -20.13 19.71
N LEU A 26 -9.63 -20.96 19.55
CA LEU A 26 -8.22 -20.55 19.64
C LEU A 26 -7.58 -20.15 18.29
N MET A 27 -8.30 -20.19 17.17
CA MET A 27 -7.75 -19.94 15.83
C MET A 27 -8.01 -18.53 15.28
N ALA A 28 -8.52 -17.58 16.06
CA ALA A 28 -8.95 -16.28 15.55
C ALA A 28 -8.19 -15.07 16.11
N SER A 29 -6.91 -15.24 16.44
CA SER A 29 -6.04 -14.09 16.79
C SER A 29 -4.81 -14.12 15.93
N ALA A 30 -4.98 -13.95 14.61
CA ALA A 30 -3.89 -13.46 13.77
C ALA A 30 -3.61 -12.02 14.23
N PRO A 31 -2.42 -11.69 14.77
CA PRO A 31 -2.08 -10.31 15.05
C PRO A 31 -2.14 -9.56 13.71
N ALA A 32 -3.04 -8.60 13.60
CA ALA A 32 -2.99 -7.63 12.54
C ALA A 32 -1.60 -6.98 12.64
N ARG A 33 -0.66 -7.39 11.77
CA ARG A 33 0.61 -6.72 11.64
C ARG A 33 0.29 -5.29 11.21
N ALA A 34 0.29 -4.39 12.18
CA ALA A 34 0.30 -2.96 11.88
C ALA A 34 1.56 -2.74 11.03
N THR A 35 1.36 -2.47 9.75
CA THR A 35 2.47 -2.13 8.85
C THR A 35 3.07 -0.84 9.40
N GLU A 36 4.32 -0.88 9.84
CA GLU A 36 5.00 0.33 10.32
C GLU A 36 4.94 1.40 9.21
N PRO A 37 4.57 2.63 9.58
CA PRO A 37 4.48 3.70 8.60
C PRO A 37 5.87 4.02 8.04
N VAL A 38 5.96 4.11 6.72
CA VAL A 38 7.20 4.41 6.00
C VAL A 38 7.37 5.91 5.88
N GLN A 39 8.54 6.44 6.27
CA GLN A 39 8.88 7.84 6.05
C GLN A 39 9.13 8.09 4.56
N LEU A 40 8.16 8.68 3.87
CA LEU A 40 8.28 8.94 2.43
C LEU A 40 9.15 10.18 2.15
N ILE A 41 8.96 11.24 2.92
CA ILE A 41 9.69 12.52 2.80
C ILE A 41 10.15 12.91 4.20
N THR A 42 11.41 13.35 4.34
CA THR A 42 11.95 13.83 5.60
C THR A 42 11.77 15.34 5.75
N ARG A 43 11.94 15.86 6.98
CA ARG A 43 11.85 17.32 7.24
C ARG A 43 12.96 18.09 6.57
N GLU A 44 14.17 17.53 6.50
CA GLU A 44 15.33 18.12 5.85
C GLU A 44 15.07 18.28 4.34
N GLU A 45 14.46 17.30 3.71
CA GLU A 45 14.14 17.33 2.28
C GLU A 45 13.09 18.37 1.92
N VAL A 46 12.18 18.69 2.86
CA VAL A 46 11.22 19.79 2.68
C VAL A 46 11.90 21.14 2.63
N GLY A 47 13.01 21.30 3.35
CA GLY A 47 13.83 22.52 3.34
C GLY A 47 14.52 22.82 2.02
N LEU A 48 14.59 21.87 1.09
CA LEU A 48 15.17 22.10 -0.23
C LEU A 48 14.30 23.06 -1.06
N PRO A 49 14.92 23.83 -1.98
CA PRO A 49 14.20 24.75 -2.85
C PRO A 49 13.07 24.05 -3.62
N ALA A 50 11.96 24.76 -3.80
CA ALA A 50 10.84 24.27 -4.61
C ALA A 50 11.31 24.07 -6.07
N PRO A 51 10.72 23.13 -6.82
CA PRO A 51 11.02 22.99 -8.23
C PRO A 51 10.58 24.24 -8.97
N ASP A 52 11.30 24.59 -10.04
CA ASP A 52 10.89 25.70 -10.92
C ASP A 52 9.47 25.47 -11.43
N ALA A 53 8.66 26.52 -11.41
CA ALA A 53 7.25 26.47 -11.82
C ALA A 53 7.04 26.10 -13.31
N THR A 54 8.11 25.97 -14.07
CA THR A 54 8.13 25.59 -15.49
C THR A 54 7.88 24.11 -15.76
N GLY A 55 7.72 23.28 -14.71
CA GLY A 55 7.26 21.89 -14.85
C GLY A 55 5.80 21.84 -15.27
N VAL A 56 5.49 22.21 -16.52
CA VAL A 56 4.18 21.96 -17.11
C VAL A 56 3.89 20.47 -16.95
N PRO A 57 2.72 20.08 -16.45
CA PRO A 57 2.34 18.67 -16.47
C PRO A 57 2.33 18.24 -17.93
N THR A 58 3.40 17.59 -18.35
CA THR A 58 3.51 17.04 -19.69
C THR A 58 2.41 16.00 -19.81
N ARG A 59 1.37 16.31 -20.58
CA ARG A 59 0.41 15.29 -20.99
C ARG A 59 1.24 14.13 -21.55
N ASN A 60 1.05 12.98 -20.99
CA ASN A 60 1.79 11.78 -21.35
C ASN A 60 1.41 11.38 -22.78
N LEU A 61 2.03 12.00 -23.76
CA LEU A 61 1.90 11.66 -25.19
C LEU A 61 2.71 10.42 -25.55
N THR A 62 3.31 9.76 -24.54
CA THR A 62 4.08 8.56 -24.74
C THR A 62 3.15 7.37 -24.90
N ARG A 63 3.51 6.41 -25.72
CA ARG A 63 2.84 5.11 -25.85
C ARG A 63 3.09 4.20 -24.64
N GLY A 64 3.67 4.72 -23.57
CA GLY A 64 3.97 4.01 -22.33
C GLY A 64 2.73 3.71 -21.47
N PRO A 65 2.92 3.03 -20.33
CA PRO A 65 1.84 2.71 -19.43
C PRO A 65 1.20 3.99 -18.85
N GLY A 66 -0.12 3.95 -18.70
CA GLY A 66 -0.84 4.99 -17.95
C GLY A 66 -0.54 4.87 -16.46
N ILE A 67 -0.60 5.98 -15.74
CA ILE A 67 -0.44 6.01 -14.28
C ILE A 67 -1.61 6.78 -13.70
N ASP A 68 -2.42 6.09 -12.90
CA ASP A 68 -3.55 6.67 -12.18
C ASP A 68 -3.16 6.89 -10.71
N THR A 69 -3.19 8.13 -10.28
CA THR A 69 -2.85 8.57 -8.92
C THR A 69 -4.07 8.87 -8.05
N GLN A 70 -5.29 8.70 -8.58
CA GLN A 70 -6.54 9.05 -7.89
C GLN A 70 -6.81 8.20 -6.63
N GLY A 71 -6.17 7.04 -6.50
CA GLY A 71 -6.25 6.21 -5.30
C GLY A 71 -5.57 6.84 -4.06
N THR A 72 -4.74 7.86 -4.26
CA THR A 72 -4.08 8.59 -3.16
C THR A 72 -4.87 9.83 -2.81
N LEU A 73 -5.23 9.96 -1.52
CA LEU A 73 -5.81 11.21 -1.02
C LEU A 73 -4.74 12.31 -1.11
N GLY A 74 -5.00 13.35 -1.91
CA GLY A 74 -4.08 14.47 -2.09
C GLY A 74 -3.92 15.38 -0.87
N THR A 75 -4.61 15.10 0.24
CA THR A 75 -4.62 15.88 1.48
C THR A 75 -4.39 15.01 2.70
N GLY A 76 -3.68 15.54 3.68
CA GLY A 76 -3.40 14.84 4.95
C GLY A 76 -3.08 15.80 6.09
N VAL A 77 -2.78 15.24 7.26
CA VAL A 77 -2.38 15.97 8.47
C VAL A 77 -1.04 15.41 8.93
N ALA A 78 -0.12 16.30 9.30
CA ALA A 78 1.21 15.93 9.76
C ALA A 78 1.14 14.97 10.96
N GLY A 79 2.02 13.96 10.95
CA GLY A 79 2.06 12.92 11.97
C GLY A 79 1.01 11.82 11.81
N LYS A 80 0.04 11.97 10.92
CA LYS A 80 -0.89 10.89 10.56
C LYS A 80 -0.42 10.21 9.28
N PRO A 81 -0.40 8.86 9.25
CA PRO A 81 -0.02 8.15 8.05
C PRO A 81 -1.06 8.35 6.94
N LEU A 82 -0.57 8.50 5.71
CA LEU A 82 -1.36 8.59 4.49
C LEU A 82 -1.25 7.27 3.73
N ARG A 83 -2.30 6.90 3.00
CA ARG A 83 -2.21 5.81 2.02
C ARG A 83 -1.70 6.37 0.69
N LEU A 84 -0.64 5.77 0.17
CA LEU A 84 -0.15 6.02 -1.18
C LEU A 84 -0.62 4.87 -2.07
N ALA A 85 -1.60 5.14 -2.93
CA ALA A 85 -2.17 4.18 -3.85
C ALA A 85 -2.12 4.72 -5.28
N VAL A 86 -1.31 4.08 -6.10
CA VAL A 86 -1.10 4.42 -7.51
C VAL A 86 -1.34 3.18 -8.34
N LYS A 87 -2.15 3.28 -9.38
CA LYS A 87 -2.46 2.17 -10.27
C LYS A 87 -1.76 2.36 -11.61
N PHE A 88 -1.11 1.30 -12.08
CA PHE A 88 -0.55 1.27 -13.42
C PHE A 88 -1.57 0.70 -14.41
N LEU A 89 -1.69 1.37 -15.55
CA LEU A 89 -2.58 0.97 -16.64
C LEU A 89 -1.70 0.50 -17.80
N PRO A 90 -1.57 -0.82 -17.99
CA PRO A 90 -0.75 -1.37 -19.06
C PRO A 90 -1.18 -0.85 -20.43
N SER A 91 -0.22 -0.41 -21.23
CA SER A 91 -0.48 -0.04 -22.64
C SER A 91 -0.37 -1.27 -23.51
N ASN A 92 -1.41 -1.54 -24.34
CA ASN A 92 -1.48 -2.71 -25.21
C ASN A 92 -1.27 -4.06 -24.49
N GLY A 93 -1.68 -4.15 -23.22
CA GLY A 93 -1.55 -5.38 -22.43
C GLY A 93 -0.11 -5.68 -21.94
N VAL A 94 0.85 -4.81 -22.19
CA VAL A 94 2.24 -5.00 -21.75
C VAL A 94 2.37 -4.56 -20.29
N PRO A 95 2.75 -5.47 -19.37
CA PRO A 95 2.84 -5.14 -17.95
C PRO A 95 4.02 -4.21 -17.64
N VAL A 96 3.86 -3.41 -16.59
CA VAL A 96 4.94 -2.59 -16.04
C VAL A 96 6.01 -3.47 -15.39
N ASP A 97 7.27 -3.09 -15.54
CA ASP A 97 8.40 -3.70 -14.86
C ASP A 97 8.59 -3.01 -13.50
N PRO A 98 8.30 -3.68 -12.36
CA PRO A 98 8.37 -3.07 -11.05
C PRO A 98 9.78 -2.63 -10.65
N GLU A 99 10.83 -3.26 -11.21
CA GLU A 99 12.21 -2.87 -10.94
C GLU A 99 12.62 -1.55 -11.62
N LYS A 100 11.86 -1.12 -12.62
CA LYS A 100 12.10 0.12 -13.38
C LYS A 100 11.10 1.22 -13.04
N VAL A 101 10.36 1.07 -11.94
CA VAL A 101 9.53 2.14 -11.41
C VAL A 101 10.38 3.08 -10.58
N GLN A 102 10.17 4.39 -10.78
CA GLN A 102 10.84 5.44 -9.99
C GLN A 102 9.81 6.36 -9.38
N VAL A 103 10.04 6.72 -8.12
CA VAL A 103 9.26 7.70 -7.37
C VAL A 103 10.19 8.85 -7.00
N ILE A 104 9.93 10.01 -7.57
CA ILE A 104 10.82 11.18 -7.50
C ILE A 104 10.11 12.30 -6.75
N TYR A 105 10.69 12.75 -5.65
CA TYR A 105 10.26 13.96 -4.97
C TYR A 105 10.84 15.19 -5.68
N ARG A 106 9.95 16.02 -6.21
CA ARG A 106 10.32 17.19 -7.02
C ARG A 106 10.78 18.34 -6.13
N ARG A 107 12.08 18.44 -5.98
CA ARG A 107 12.83 19.54 -5.33
C ARG A 107 14.06 19.88 -6.17
N GLN A 108 14.87 20.79 -5.70
CA GLN A 108 16.15 21.14 -6.31
C GLN A 108 17.30 20.86 -5.30
N PRO A 109 18.09 19.80 -5.58
CA PRO A 109 17.94 18.79 -6.63
C PRO A 109 16.72 17.88 -6.44
N ALA A 110 16.26 17.23 -7.51
CA ALA A 110 15.22 16.20 -7.42
C ALA A 110 15.74 14.97 -6.66
N LEU A 111 14.91 14.40 -5.78
CA LEU A 111 15.29 13.29 -4.91
C LEU A 111 14.56 12.02 -5.31
N ASP A 112 15.32 10.95 -5.51
CA ASP A 112 14.76 9.61 -5.72
C ASP A 112 14.40 9.00 -4.35
N VAL A 113 13.12 8.79 -4.13
CA VAL A 113 12.56 8.16 -2.91
C VAL A 113 12.04 6.75 -3.15
N THR A 114 12.35 6.17 -4.31
CA THR A 114 11.88 4.84 -4.73
C THR A 114 12.21 3.76 -3.70
N ALA A 115 13.43 3.78 -3.15
CA ALA A 115 13.88 2.78 -2.18
C ALA A 115 12.97 2.69 -0.94
N ARG A 116 12.33 3.78 -0.54
CA ARG A 116 11.45 3.85 0.63
C ARG A 116 10.13 3.13 0.43
N VAL A 117 9.67 3.05 -0.80
CA VAL A 117 8.39 2.40 -1.18
C VAL A 117 8.58 1.15 -2.03
N LYS A 118 9.82 0.72 -2.26
CA LYS A 118 10.14 -0.42 -3.15
C LYS A 118 9.39 -1.69 -2.78
N ALA A 119 9.21 -1.97 -1.50
CA ALA A 119 8.49 -3.14 -1.02
C ALA A 119 6.99 -3.15 -1.39
N PHE A 120 6.45 -2.00 -1.78
CA PHE A 120 5.03 -1.81 -2.13
C PHE A 120 4.81 -1.64 -3.63
N ILE A 121 5.87 -1.75 -4.43
CA ILE A 121 5.81 -1.64 -5.90
C ILE A 121 5.52 -3.01 -6.48
N THR A 122 4.48 -3.08 -7.30
CA THR A 122 4.05 -4.28 -8.04
C THR A 122 3.86 -3.94 -9.51
N PRO A 123 3.71 -4.93 -10.42
CA PRO A 123 3.37 -4.65 -11.82
C PRO A 123 2.03 -3.94 -12.02
N GLN A 124 1.13 -4.00 -11.01
CA GLN A 124 -0.20 -3.39 -11.03
C GLN A 124 -0.21 -1.97 -10.47
N GLY A 125 0.80 -1.60 -9.65
CA GLY A 125 0.82 -0.30 -9.01
C GLY A 125 1.71 -0.20 -7.78
N ILE A 126 1.55 0.88 -7.04
CA ILE A 126 2.18 1.12 -5.75
C ILE A 126 1.08 1.16 -4.69
N GLU A 127 1.17 0.30 -3.69
CA GLU A 127 0.20 0.20 -2.59
C GLU A 127 0.90 0.28 -1.24
N ALA A 128 1.26 1.48 -0.81
CA ALA A 128 1.83 1.71 0.52
C ALA A 128 0.72 2.18 1.48
N PRO A 129 0.31 1.33 2.44
CA PRO A 129 -0.85 1.57 3.29
C PRO A 129 -0.64 2.73 4.28
N ALA A 130 0.60 2.98 4.66
CA ALA A 130 0.95 3.98 5.66
C ALA A 130 2.27 4.66 5.32
N VAL A 131 2.22 5.89 4.79
CA VAL A 131 3.40 6.73 4.55
C VAL A 131 3.31 8.01 5.38
N LEU A 132 4.44 8.44 5.90
CA LEU A 132 4.56 9.70 6.64
C LEU A 132 5.16 10.76 5.74
N VAL A 133 4.49 11.92 5.73
CA VAL A 133 4.90 13.09 4.96
C VAL A 133 4.83 14.30 5.89
N PRO A 134 5.86 15.17 5.93
CA PRO A 134 5.87 16.39 6.72
C PRO A 134 4.81 17.40 6.25
N PRO A 135 4.46 18.42 7.05
CA PRO A 135 3.53 19.46 6.62
C PRO A 135 4.10 20.24 5.42
N GLY A 136 3.20 20.63 4.52
CA GLY A 136 3.53 21.40 3.31
C GLY A 136 2.91 20.86 2.04
N LYS A 137 3.27 21.47 0.92
CA LYS A 137 2.89 21.04 -0.42
C LYS A 137 4.05 20.27 -1.08
N HIS A 138 3.79 19.05 -1.49
CA HIS A 138 4.78 18.14 -2.05
C HIS A 138 4.37 17.68 -3.44
N ILE A 139 5.28 17.78 -4.39
CA ILE A 139 5.08 17.30 -5.75
C ILE A 139 5.88 16.01 -5.91
N ILE A 140 5.20 14.94 -6.22
CA ILE A 140 5.81 13.63 -6.46
C ILE A 140 5.58 13.27 -7.92
N GLU A 141 6.64 12.91 -8.60
CA GLU A 141 6.60 12.35 -9.95
C GLU A 141 6.80 10.85 -9.89
N ILE A 142 5.98 10.12 -10.62
CA ILE A 142 6.08 8.68 -10.74
C ILE A 142 6.40 8.38 -12.20
N GLN A 143 7.45 7.61 -12.42
CA GLN A 143 7.83 7.08 -13.72
C GLN A 143 7.69 5.56 -13.67
N ALA A 144 7.04 4.99 -14.67
CA ALA A 144 6.89 3.55 -14.81
C ALA A 144 7.34 3.15 -16.22
N VAL A 145 8.13 2.09 -16.29
CA VAL A 145 8.63 1.54 -17.56
C VAL A 145 8.00 0.17 -17.75
N ASP A 146 7.46 -0.10 -18.91
CA ASP A 146 6.93 -1.42 -19.24
C ASP A 146 8.04 -2.38 -19.73
N LYS A 147 7.68 -3.64 -19.93
CA LYS A 147 8.64 -4.65 -20.39
C LYS A 147 9.18 -4.41 -21.82
N GLU A 148 8.55 -3.55 -22.60
CA GLU A 148 9.04 -3.11 -23.92
C GLU A 148 9.89 -1.83 -23.85
N GLY A 149 10.14 -1.29 -22.64
CA GLY A 149 10.97 -0.11 -22.43
C GLY A 149 10.23 1.22 -22.65
N ARG A 150 8.89 1.21 -22.79
CA ARG A 150 8.10 2.43 -22.93
C ARG A 150 7.88 3.08 -21.57
N ILE A 151 8.05 4.39 -21.51
CA ILE A 151 8.00 5.15 -20.26
C ILE A 151 6.65 5.85 -20.12
N GLY A 152 5.99 5.63 -19.00
CA GLY A 152 4.86 6.42 -18.50
C GLY A 152 5.30 7.35 -17.39
N ARG A 153 4.70 8.54 -17.28
CA ARG A 153 4.97 9.51 -16.21
C ARG A 153 3.68 10.14 -15.73
N ALA A 154 3.57 10.34 -14.41
CA ALA A 154 2.51 11.13 -13.83
C ALA A 154 3.06 11.95 -12.65
N GLN A 155 2.43 13.08 -12.40
CA GLN A 155 2.71 13.89 -11.21
C GLN A 155 1.49 13.93 -10.32
N MET A 156 1.71 13.90 -9.02
CA MET A 156 0.69 14.11 -8.02
C MET A 156 1.14 15.16 -7.01
N THR A 157 0.18 15.87 -6.45
CA THR A 157 0.43 16.82 -5.38
C THR A 157 -0.15 16.30 -4.08
N LEU A 158 0.66 16.24 -3.02
CA LEU A 158 0.23 15.98 -1.67
C LEU A 158 0.27 17.28 -0.87
N THR A 159 -0.83 17.62 -0.20
CA THR A 159 -0.90 18.78 0.69
C THR A 159 -1.13 18.27 2.11
N VAL A 160 -0.18 18.51 2.98
CA VAL A 160 -0.21 18.05 4.38
C VAL A 160 -0.35 19.25 5.29
N ALA A 161 -1.46 19.33 6.01
CA ALA A 161 -1.69 20.36 7.02
C ALA A 161 -0.78 20.13 8.24
N PRO A 162 -0.34 21.18 8.94
CA PRO A 162 0.33 21.02 10.23
C PRO A 162 -0.60 20.28 11.22
N ALA A 163 -0.01 19.59 12.18
CA ALA A 163 -0.77 19.02 13.28
C ALA A 163 -1.37 20.17 14.12
N PRO A 164 -2.59 20.02 14.65
CA PRO A 164 -3.22 21.00 15.53
C PRO A 164 -2.48 21.18 16.85
#